data_0b34c6f93cce7b466ae7e3f0f04b1b94
#
_entry.id   0b34c6f93cce7b466ae7e3f0f04b1b94
#
_cell.length_a   1.000
_cell.length_b   1.000
_cell.length_c   1.000
_cell.angle_alpha   90.00
_cell.angle_beta   90.00
_cell.angle_gamma   90.00
#
_symmetry.space_group_name_H-M   'P 1'
#
loop_
_entity.id
_entity.type
_entity.pdbx_description
1 polymer ?
#
loop_
_entity_poly.entity_id
_entity_poly.type
_entity_poly.pdbx_seq_one_letter_code
_entity_poly.pdbx_strand_id
1 'polypeptide(L)'
;MSQNHVIDPTFFYDAIEEFSFNYTLYVVTGKSINDAGKTVTTFTTQSIRGSLQSQGTKLEQSLEGNTTTIEYNFYCKSLYRINIGDVLVYKNNYLMVDSVRDYDEFGCRSCTLKQIRLTAYRDLADYVQYLNGGKIV
;
A
#
# COMPACT_ATOMS: atom_id res chain seq x y z
N MET A 1 19.92 -14.91 30.03
CA MET A 1 19.69 -14.58 29.57
C MET A 1 19.04 -14.27 28.90
N SER A 2 19.00 -14.13 28.71
CA SER A 2 18.54 -14.00 28.06
C SER A 2 18.12 -13.67 27.24
N GLN A 3 18.09 -13.45 27.05
CA GLN A 3 17.69 -13.32 26.23
C GLN A 3 17.30 -13.35 25.32
N ASN A 4 17.14 -13.56 25.71
CA ASN A 4 16.84 -13.93 24.56
C ASN A 4 15.64 -13.48 23.85
N HIS A 5 15.67 -12.29 23.42
CA HIS A 5 14.66 -11.66 22.64
C HIS A 5 14.99 -11.72 21.15
N VAL A 6 15.71 -12.74 20.80
CA VAL A 6 15.95 -12.98 19.38
C VAL A 6 14.67 -13.54 18.80
N ILE A 7 14.07 -12.80 17.91
CA ILE A 7 12.88 -13.25 17.24
C ILE A 7 13.29 -14.23 16.15
N ASP A 8 12.69 -15.42 16.20
CA ASP A 8 12.95 -16.43 15.19
C ASP A 8 12.37 -15.94 13.85
N PRO A 9 13.20 -15.81 12.80
CA PRO A 9 12.71 -15.41 11.49
C PRO A 9 11.58 -16.30 10.96
N THR A 10 11.66 -17.60 11.26
CA THR A 10 10.62 -18.55 10.84
C THR A 10 9.28 -18.22 11.48
N PHE A 11 9.29 -17.78 12.72
CA PHE A 11 8.06 -17.40 13.41
C PHE A 11 7.34 -16.26 12.69
N PHE A 12 8.06 -15.20 12.32
CA PHE A 12 7.48 -14.09 11.57
C PHE A 12 6.95 -14.53 10.22
N TYR A 13 7.74 -15.32 9.53
CA TYR A 13 7.39 -15.81 8.20
C TYR A 13 6.12 -16.65 8.25
N ASP A 14 6.03 -17.55 9.22
CA ASP A 14 4.86 -18.40 9.39
C ASP A 14 3.64 -17.60 9.83
N ALA A 15 3.81 -16.61 10.69
CA ALA A 15 2.71 -15.76 11.13
C ALA A 15 2.15 -14.94 9.96
N ILE A 16 3.03 -14.39 9.12
CA ILE A 16 2.60 -13.67 7.92
C ILE A 16 1.84 -14.59 7.00
N GLU A 17 2.33 -15.80 6.79
CA GLU A 17 1.68 -16.77 5.91
C GLU A 17 0.30 -17.18 6.42
N GLU A 18 0.18 -17.38 7.72
CA GLU A 18 -1.07 -17.83 8.35
C GLU A 18 -2.20 -16.79 8.21
N PHE A 19 -1.86 -15.50 8.32
CA PHE A 19 -2.84 -14.43 8.26
C PHE A 19 -2.81 -13.66 6.95
N SER A 20 -2.25 -14.26 5.91
CA SER A 20 -2.10 -13.60 4.62
C SER A 20 -3.26 -13.90 3.69
N PHE A 21 -3.62 -12.86 2.92
CA PHE A 21 -4.59 -12.96 1.83
C PHE A 21 -3.98 -12.35 0.59
N ASN A 22 -4.57 -12.65 -0.56
CA ASN A 22 -4.15 -12.06 -1.82
C ASN A 22 -4.85 -10.73 -2.01
N TYR A 23 -4.08 -9.71 -2.40
CA TYR A 23 -4.59 -8.37 -2.68
C TYR A 23 -4.11 -7.92 -4.05
N THR A 24 -4.83 -6.96 -4.61
CA THR A 24 -4.40 -6.29 -5.82
C THR A 24 -3.57 -5.07 -5.43
N LEU A 25 -2.40 -4.94 -6.04
CA LEU A 25 -1.50 -3.81 -5.82
C LEU A 25 -1.31 -3.07 -7.14
N TYR A 26 -1.53 -1.77 -7.13
CA TYR A 26 -1.20 -0.89 -8.26
C TYR A 26 0.19 -0.32 -8.00
N VAL A 27 1.13 -0.73 -8.83
CA VAL A 27 2.54 -0.37 -8.68
C VAL A 27 2.86 0.81 -9.58
N VAL A 28 3.49 1.83 -9.01
CA VAL A 28 3.98 2.97 -9.80
C VAL A 28 5.14 2.49 -10.65
N THR A 29 5.00 2.58 -11.97
CA THR A 29 6.03 2.14 -12.91
C THR A 29 6.88 3.29 -13.42
N GLY A 30 6.40 4.51 -13.30
CA GLY A 30 7.16 5.66 -13.75
C GLY A 30 6.33 6.93 -13.78
N LYS A 31 6.98 8.00 -14.18
CA LYS A 31 6.35 9.30 -14.37
C LYS A 31 6.77 9.82 -15.73
N SER A 32 5.81 10.39 -16.47
CA SER A 32 6.05 10.98 -17.77
C SER A 32 5.44 12.36 -17.81
N ILE A 33 5.85 13.15 -18.81
CA ILE A 33 5.28 14.48 -19.03
C ILE A 33 4.35 14.38 -20.23
N ASN A 34 3.08 14.76 -20.06
CA ASN A 34 2.12 14.71 -21.14
C ASN A 34 2.26 15.94 -22.05
N ASP A 35 1.44 16.02 -23.10
CA ASP A 35 1.48 17.11 -24.08
C ASP A 35 1.18 18.48 -23.46
N ALA A 36 0.47 18.49 -22.33
CA ALA A 36 0.18 19.73 -21.61
C ALA A 36 1.29 20.13 -20.64
N GLY A 37 2.40 19.40 -20.61
CA GLY A 37 3.54 19.68 -19.74
C GLY A 37 3.34 19.23 -18.30
N LYS A 38 2.32 18.43 -18.02
CA LYS A 38 2.03 17.94 -16.66
C LYS A 38 2.63 16.56 -16.45
N THR A 39 3.12 16.33 -15.23
CA THR A 39 3.63 15.02 -14.84
C THR A 39 2.47 14.05 -14.66
N VAL A 40 2.57 12.90 -15.32
CA VAL A 40 1.60 11.83 -15.24
C VAL A 40 2.27 10.60 -14.64
N THR A 41 1.66 10.04 -13.60
CA THR A 41 2.13 8.81 -12.97
C THR A 41 1.49 7.61 -13.67
N THR A 42 2.31 6.62 -14.00
CA THR A 42 1.84 5.39 -14.64
C THR A 42 1.91 4.24 -13.66
N PHE A 43 0.97 3.31 -13.82
CA PHE A 43 0.81 2.17 -12.92
C PHE A 43 0.75 0.86 -13.69
N THR A 44 1.10 -0.24 -13.00
CA THR A 44 0.74 -1.59 -13.44
C THR A 44 0.06 -2.30 -12.29
N THR A 45 -0.70 -3.34 -12.62
CA THR A 45 -1.40 -4.15 -11.63
C THR A 45 -0.63 -5.43 -11.38
N GLN A 46 -0.49 -5.79 -10.11
CA GLN A 46 0.06 -7.09 -9.75
C GLN A 46 -0.64 -7.60 -8.48
N SER A 47 -0.49 -8.89 -8.25
CA SER A 47 -1.02 -9.53 -7.05
C SER A 47 0.06 -9.54 -5.99
N ILE A 48 -0.34 -9.27 -4.74
CA ILE A 48 0.56 -9.36 -3.61
C ILE A 48 -0.14 -10.09 -2.48
N ARG A 49 0.61 -10.91 -1.77
CA ARG A 49 0.08 -11.67 -0.64
C ARG A 49 0.69 -11.15 0.65
N GLY A 50 -0.16 -10.87 1.62
CA GLY A 50 0.30 -10.37 2.91
C GLY A 50 -0.83 -10.25 3.90
N SER A 51 -0.50 -9.75 5.09
CA SER A 51 -1.44 -9.54 6.18
C SER A 51 -1.74 -8.05 6.33
N LEU A 52 -2.99 -7.67 6.16
CA LEU A 52 -3.44 -6.29 6.27
C LEU A 52 -4.19 -6.11 7.59
N GLN A 53 -3.78 -5.12 8.38
CA GLN A 53 -4.38 -4.85 9.67
C GLN A 53 -4.69 -3.37 9.79
N SER A 54 -5.89 -3.05 10.31
CA SER A 54 -6.26 -1.67 10.57
C SER A 54 -5.59 -1.20 11.85
N GLN A 55 -5.01 0.01 11.80
CA GLN A 55 -4.46 0.67 12.99
C GLN A 55 -5.48 1.59 13.66
N GLY A 56 -6.63 1.79 13.03
CA GLY A 56 -7.63 2.72 13.51
C GLY A 56 -7.57 4.04 12.76
N THR A 57 -8.08 5.08 13.38
CA THR A 57 -8.17 6.40 12.76
C THR A 57 -7.15 7.36 13.35
N LYS A 58 -6.66 8.25 12.51
CA LYS A 58 -5.75 9.31 12.93
C LYS A 58 -6.34 10.65 12.54
N LEU A 59 -6.42 11.56 13.49
CA LEU A 59 -6.88 12.91 13.24
C LEU A 59 -5.72 13.74 12.73
N GLU A 60 -5.87 14.34 11.56
CA GLU A 60 -4.87 15.21 10.97
C GLU A 60 -5.42 16.62 10.88
N GLN A 61 -4.59 17.60 11.25
CA GLN A 61 -4.94 19.02 11.13
C GLN A 61 -4.38 19.57 9.83
N SER A 62 -5.20 20.37 9.14
CA SER A 62 -4.79 21.04 7.92
C SER A 62 -5.30 22.46 7.94
N LEU A 63 -4.91 23.26 6.94
CA LEU A 63 -5.40 24.63 6.80
C LEU A 63 -6.91 24.67 6.54
N GLU A 64 -7.47 23.58 6.05
CA GLU A 64 -8.91 23.49 5.76
C GLU A 64 -9.69 22.90 6.93
N GLY A 65 -9.03 22.60 8.04
CA GLY A 65 -9.66 22.01 9.21
C GLY A 65 -9.06 20.65 9.55
N ASN A 66 -9.77 19.91 10.38
CA ASN A 66 -9.34 18.59 10.82
C ASN A 66 -9.89 17.51 9.90
N THR A 67 -9.05 16.58 9.51
CA THR A 67 -9.47 15.41 8.73
C THR A 67 -9.11 14.14 9.47
N THR A 68 -9.92 13.11 9.30
CA THR A 68 -9.67 11.80 9.88
C THR A 68 -9.17 10.87 8.77
N THR A 69 -8.01 10.27 9.00
CA THR A 69 -7.40 9.32 8.07
C THR A 69 -7.39 7.95 8.70
N ILE A 70 -7.82 6.95 7.93
CA ILE A 70 -7.76 5.55 8.38
C ILE A 70 -6.42 4.99 7.95
N GLU A 71 -5.67 4.46 8.92
CA GLU A 71 -4.35 3.89 8.67
C GLU A 71 -4.38 2.37 8.81
N TYR A 72 -3.50 1.74 8.03
CA TYR A 72 -3.35 0.30 8.00
C TYR A 72 -1.89 -0.08 8.06
N ASN A 73 -1.62 -1.27 8.57
CA ASN A 73 -0.32 -1.92 8.44
C ASN A 73 -0.45 -3.10 7.49
N PHE A 74 0.54 -3.29 6.64
CA PHE A 74 0.61 -4.43 5.75
C PHE A 74 1.95 -5.12 5.93
N TYR A 75 1.91 -6.42 6.17
CA TYR A 75 3.09 -7.24 6.37
C TYR A 75 3.16 -8.26 5.25
N CYS A 76 4.28 -8.31 4.55
CA CYS A 76 4.47 -9.26 3.47
C CYS A 76 5.89 -9.81 3.48
N LYS A 77 6.11 -10.86 2.69
CA LYS A 77 7.42 -11.46 2.54
C LYS A 77 8.31 -10.55 1.69
N SER A 78 9.62 -10.62 1.92
CA SER A 78 10.59 -9.78 1.20
C SER A 78 10.63 -10.05 -0.30
N LEU A 79 10.11 -11.19 -0.76
CA LEU A 79 10.06 -11.49 -2.18
C LEU A 79 9.13 -10.56 -2.95
N TYR A 80 8.15 -9.95 -2.27
CA TYR A 80 7.25 -9.00 -2.89
C TYR A 80 7.85 -7.62 -2.89
N ARG A 81 7.75 -6.93 -4.02
CA ARG A 81 8.24 -5.56 -4.13
C ARG A 81 7.06 -4.61 -3.90
N ILE A 82 7.22 -3.73 -2.91
CA ILE A 82 6.23 -2.71 -2.61
C ILE A 82 6.99 -1.43 -2.23
N ASN A 83 6.55 -0.29 -2.76
CA ASN A 83 7.23 0.98 -2.57
C ASN A 83 6.24 2.06 -2.15
N ILE A 84 6.78 3.15 -1.59
CA ILE A 84 5.98 4.32 -1.24
C ILE A 84 5.30 4.86 -2.51
N GLY A 85 4.01 5.14 -2.39
CA GLY A 85 3.20 5.60 -3.52
C GLY A 85 2.41 4.51 -4.22
N ASP A 86 2.76 3.25 -3.99
CA ASP A 86 1.97 2.14 -4.51
C ASP A 86 0.62 2.09 -3.79
N VAL A 87 -0.39 1.51 -4.42
CA VAL A 87 -1.75 1.52 -3.90
C VAL A 87 -2.29 0.10 -3.80
N LEU A 88 -2.68 -0.28 -2.60
CA LEU A 88 -3.27 -1.58 -2.33
C LEU A 88 -4.80 -1.44 -2.33
N VAL A 89 -5.49 -2.33 -3.01
CA VAL A 89 -6.95 -2.31 -3.09
C VAL A 89 -7.53 -3.24 -2.04
N TYR A 90 -8.40 -2.71 -1.19
CA TYR A 90 -9.05 -3.48 -0.15
C TYR A 90 -10.52 -3.12 -0.06
N LYS A 91 -11.40 -4.05 -0.41
CA LYS A 91 -12.87 -3.89 -0.30
C LYS A 91 -13.36 -2.57 -0.90
N ASN A 92 -12.98 -2.29 -2.15
CA ASN A 92 -13.32 -1.05 -2.84
C ASN A 92 -12.71 0.22 -2.24
N ASN A 93 -11.78 0.06 -1.31
CA ASN A 93 -11.01 1.17 -0.77
C ASN A 93 -9.60 1.12 -1.34
N TYR A 94 -8.97 2.28 -1.43
CA TYR A 94 -7.62 2.43 -1.97
C TYR A 94 -6.71 2.89 -0.87
N LEU A 95 -5.64 2.11 -0.63
CA LEU A 95 -4.72 2.34 0.47
C LEU A 95 -3.34 2.64 -0.12
N MET A 96 -2.89 3.87 0.05
CA MET A 96 -1.59 4.30 -0.48
C MET A 96 -0.48 4.02 0.52
N VAL A 97 0.59 3.43 0.04
CA VAL A 97 1.76 3.13 0.87
C VAL A 97 2.45 4.44 1.26
N ASP A 98 2.57 4.65 2.55
CA ASP A 98 3.14 5.85 3.14
C ASP A 98 4.58 5.63 3.60
N SER A 99 4.87 4.43 4.12
CA SER A 99 6.21 4.07 4.54
C SER A 99 6.45 2.57 4.37
N VAL A 100 7.71 2.21 4.17
CA VAL A 100 8.12 0.81 4.01
C VAL A 100 9.34 0.59 4.91
N ARG A 101 9.30 -0.49 5.70
CA ARG A 101 10.44 -0.94 6.49
C ARG A 101 10.81 -2.34 6.06
N ASP A 102 12.07 -2.52 5.72
CA ASP A 102 12.59 -3.82 5.33
C ASP A 102 13.20 -4.51 6.53
N TYR A 103 12.77 -5.74 6.75
CA TYR A 103 13.34 -6.63 7.73
C TYR A 103 13.90 -7.84 6.99
N ASP A 104 14.89 -7.58 6.15
CA ASP A 104 15.43 -8.60 5.26
C ASP A 104 16.02 -9.79 6.03
N GLU A 105 16.61 -9.55 7.21
CA GLU A 105 17.12 -10.61 8.05
C GLU A 105 16.02 -11.55 8.55
N PHE A 106 14.76 -11.10 8.53
CA PHE A 106 13.61 -11.92 8.90
C PHE A 106 12.76 -12.33 7.69
N GLY A 107 13.18 -11.93 6.49
CA GLY A 107 12.48 -12.29 5.27
C GLY A 107 11.14 -11.59 5.06
N CYS A 108 10.93 -10.43 5.68
CA CYS A 108 9.65 -9.74 5.60
C CYS A 108 9.80 -8.23 5.49
N ARG A 109 8.67 -7.58 5.14
CA ARG A 109 8.54 -6.13 5.08
C ARG A 109 7.30 -5.69 5.82
N SER A 110 7.38 -4.50 6.40
CA SER A 110 6.27 -3.87 7.08
C SER A 110 5.99 -2.53 6.41
N CYS A 111 4.74 -2.31 6.03
CA CYS A 111 4.33 -1.08 5.36
C CYS A 111 3.24 -0.40 6.16
N THR A 112 3.27 0.92 6.16
CA THR A 112 2.17 1.73 6.67
C THR A 112 1.42 2.31 5.48
N LEU A 113 0.10 2.19 5.48
CA LEU A 113 -0.75 2.67 4.40
C LEU A 113 -1.84 3.56 4.99
N LYS A 114 -2.30 4.50 4.17
CA LYS A 114 -3.46 5.31 4.55
C LYS A 114 -4.50 5.27 3.45
N GLN A 115 -5.75 5.27 3.87
CA GLN A 115 -6.86 5.27 2.93
C GLN A 115 -6.93 6.61 2.23
N ILE A 116 -7.08 6.57 0.90
CA ILE A 116 -7.17 7.75 0.07
C ILE A 116 -8.48 7.75 -0.70
N ARG A 117 -8.82 8.91 -1.25
CA ARG A 117 -9.95 9.06 -2.18
C ARG A 117 -9.41 9.17 -3.59
N LEU A 118 -10.01 8.44 -4.52
CA LEU A 118 -9.60 8.51 -5.92
C LEU A 118 -9.69 9.92 -6.48
N THR A 119 -10.66 10.70 -6.03
CA THR A 119 -10.85 12.06 -6.52
C THR A 119 -9.68 12.98 -6.24
N ALA A 120 -8.85 12.64 -5.23
CA ALA A 120 -7.67 13.42 -4.88
C ALA A 120 -6.44 13.03 -5.71
N TYR A 121 -6.51 11.91 -6.44
CA TYR A 121 -5.38 11.37 -7.19
C TYR A 121 -5.83 11.04 -8.61
N ARG A 122 -5.77 12.03 -9.47
CA ARG A 122 -6.32 11.93 -10.83
C ARG A 122 -5.69 10.81 -11.65
N ASP A 123 -4.38 10.66 -11.58
CA ASP A 123 -3.70 9.62 -12.36
C ASP A 123 -4.15 8.23 -11.95
N LEU A 124 -4.34 8.03 -10.65
CA LEU A 124 -4.85 6.77 -10.13
C LEU A 124 -6.29 6.55 -10.55
N ALA A 125 -7.13 7.60 -10.48
CA ALA A 125 -8.51 7.49 -10.90
C ALA A 125 -8.61 7.13 -12.38
N ASP A 126 -7.78 7.73 -13.22
CA ASP A 126 -7.73 7.44 -14.65
C ASP A 126 -7.30 6.00 -14.90
N TYR A 127 -6.34 5.50 -14.13
CA TYR A 127 -5.90 4.12 -14.27
C TYR A 127 -7.00 3.13 -13.86
N VAL A 128 -7.70 3.40 -12.77
CA VAL A 128 -8.82 2.55 -12.32
C VAL A 128 -9.92 2.52 -13.37
N GLN A 129 -10.22 3.68 -13.95
CA GLN A 129 -11.21 3.78 -15.03
C GLN A 129 -10.76 2.96 -16.25
N TYR A 130 -9.51 3.02 -16.60
CA TYR A 130 -8.93 2.22 -17.69
C TYR A 130 -9.10 0.72 -17.42
N LEU A 131 -8.83 0.26 -16.18
CA LEU A 131 -8.99 -1.14 -15.80
C LEU A 131 -10.44 -1.60 -15.90
N ASN A 132 -11.40 -0.70 -15.70
CA ASN A 132 -12.82 -0.99 -15.82
C ASN A 132 -13.32 -0.86 -17.26
N GLY A 133 -12.44 -0.86 -18.24
CA GLY A 133 -12.81 -0.78 -19.65
C GLY A 133 -13.28 0.60 -20.09
N GLY A 134 -12.86 1.66 -19.37
CA GLY A 134 -13.28 3.01 -19.66
C GLY A 134 -14.65 3.37 -19.12
N LYS A 135 -15.28 2.48 -18.36
CA LYS A 135 -16.60 2.77 -17.78
C LYS A 135 -16.46 3.57 -16.51
N ILE A 136 -17.31 4.53 -16.35
CA ILE A 136 -17.39 5.30 -15.10
C ILE A 136 -18.19 4.46 -14.11
N VAL A 137 -17.57 4.22 -12.98
CA VAL A 137 -18.16 3.40 -11.92
C VAL A 137 -18.60 4.29 -10.78
#